data_32dbf59c9796e8669f949566b445ecfb
#
_entry.id   32dbf59c9796e8669f949566b445ecfb
#
_cell.length_a   1.000
_cell.length_b   1.000
_cell.length_c   1.000
_cell.angle_alpha   90.00
_cell.angle_beta   90.00
_cell.angle_gamma   90.00
#
_symmetry.space_group_name_H-M   'P 1'
#
loop_
_entity.id
_entity.type
_entity.pdbx_description
1 polymer ?
#
loop_
_entity_poly.entity_id
_entity_poly.type
_entity_poly.pdbx_seq_one_letter_code
_entity_poly.pdbx_strand_id
1 'polypeptide(L)'
;MAVYVDNLRDYGWRHGPSCHLIADSADELIEFAVGMGLQREWFQAKSTPHFDLTADGRKLAVEHGAIELSQRELVAKIRELRKRRVN
;
A
#
# COMPACT_ATOMS: atom_id res chain seq x y z
N MET A 1 -10.61 -3.52 -9.57
CA MET A 1 -9.83 -2.38 -9.10
C MET A 1 -9.81 -2.41 -7.60
N ALA A 2 -8.62 -2.51 -7.03
CA ALA A 2 -8.51 -2.74 -5.60
C ALA A 2 -7.26 -2.11 -5.01
N VAL A 3 -7.31 -1.92 -3.69
CA VAL A 3 -6.21 -1.40 -2.89
C VAL A 3 -5.91 -2.45 -1.82
N TYR A 4 -4.63 -2.64 -1.52
CA TYR A 4 -4.16 -3.73 -0.67
C TYR A 4 -3.21 -3.23 0.40
N VAL A 5 -3.21 -3.91 1.55
CA VAL A 5 -2.24 -3.71 2.62
C VAL A 5 -1.61 -5.05 3.00
N ASP A 6 -0.33 -5.03 3.36
CA ASP A 6 0.34 -6.23 3.86
C ASP A 6 0.39 -6.22 5.39
N ASN A 7 1.12 -7.17 5.97
CA ASN A 7 1.25 -7.26 7.41
C ASN A 7 2.19 -6.21 7.97
N LEU A 8 1.90 -5.76 9.18
CA LEU A 8 2.79 -4.86 9.91
C LEU A 8 4.11 -5.58 10.21
N ARG A 9 5.23 -4.86 10.03
CA ARG A 9 6.56 -5.35 10.35
C ARG A 9 7.39 -4.24 10.97
N ASP A 10 8.30 -4.61 11.85
CA ASP A 10 9.23 -3.68 12.47
C ASP A 10 10.44 -3.50 11.55
N TYR A 11 10.49 -2.32 10.91
CA TYR A 11 11.61 -1.95 10.05
C TYR A 11 12.57 -0.97 10.74
N GLY A 12 12.41 -0.76 12.05
CA GLY A 12 13.22 0.22 12.78
C GLY A 12 12.77 1.66 12.55
N TRP A 13 11.57 1.87 11.98
CA TRP A 13 11.04 3.20 11.73
C TRP A 13 10.61 3.85 13.05
N ARG A 14 10.89 5.15 13.19
CA ARG A 14 10.57 5.90 14.43
C ARG A 14 9.07 5.92 14.76
N HIS A 15 8.21 5.70 13.77
CA HIS A 15 6.75 5.65 13.96
C HIS A 15 6.24 4.26 14.34
N GLY A 16 7.18 3.31 14.60
CA GLY A 16 6.83 1.95 14.98
C GLY A 16 6.67 1.02 13.78
N PRO A 17 6.00 -0.13 13.98
CA PRO A 17 5.77 -1.07 12.88
C PRO A 17 5.01 -0.41 11.75
N SER A 18 5.33 -0.81 10.52
CA SER A 18 4.71 -0.24 9.33
C SER A 18 4.32 -1.33 8.34
N CYS A 19 3.48 -0.96 7.39
CA CYS A 19 3.11 -1.82 6.27
C CYS A 19 3.05 -0.99 5.00
N HIS A 20 2.80 -1.66 3.88
CA HIS A 20 2.70 -1.01 2.58
C HIS A 20 1.24 -0.93 2.14
N LEU A 21 0.88 0.18 1.51
CA LEU A 21 -0.39 0.35 0.82
C LEU A 21 -0.09 0.38 -0.67
N ILE A 22 -0.66 -0.55 -1.42
CA ILE A 22 -0.48 -0.63 -2.87
C ILE A 22 -1.85 -0.76 -3.54
N ALA A 23 -1.89 -0.57 -4.85
CA ALA A 23 -3.14 -0.68 -5.61
C ALA A 23 -2.85 -1.16 -7.03
N ASP A 24 -3.90 -1.49 -7.75
CA ASP A 24 -3.80 -1.94 -9.14
C ASP A 24 -3.25 -0.85 -10.07
N SER A 25 -3.45 0.42 -9.73
CA SER A 25 -2.87 1.55 -10.46
C SER A 25 -2.41 2.64 -9.50
N ALA A 26 -1.48 3.49 -9.97
CA ALA A 26 -0.99 4.61 -9.16
C ALA A 26 -2.11 5.62 -8.88
N ASP A 27 -2.95 5.91 -9.86
CA ASP A 27 -4.05 6.86 -9.67
C ASP A 27 -5.04 6.39 -8.61
N GLU A 28 -5.39 5.12 -8.65
CA GLU A 28 -6.29 4.50 -7.68
C GLU A 28 -5.68 4.54 -6.27
N LEU A 29 -4.38 4.25 -6.18
CA LEU A 29 -3.65 4.28 -4.92
C LEU A 29 -3.67 5.69 -4.30
N ILE A 30 -3.33 6.70 -5.09
CA ILE A 30 -3.29 8.09 -4.61
C ILE A 30 -4.68 8.55 -4.18
N GLU A 31 -5.69 8.27 -4.99
CA GLU A 31 -7.08 8.64 -4.69
C GLU A 31 -7.54 8.01 -3.37
N PHE A 32 -7.26 6.72 -3.18
CA PHE A 32 -7.60 6.02 -1.94
C PHE A 32 -6.87 6.63 -0.73
N ALA A 33 -5.56 6.84 -0.88
CA ALA A 33 -4.73 7.37 0.21
C ALA A 33 -5.19 8.76 0.64
N VAL A 34 -5.43 9.65 -0.31
CA VAL A 34 -5.90 11.00 -0.03
C VAL A 34 -7.30 10.95 0.61
N GLY A 35 -8.16 10.06 0.13
CA GLY A 35 -9.50 9.87 0.69
C GLY A 35 -9.50 9.43 2.14
N MET A 36 -8.46 8.72 2.60
CA MET A 36 -8.34 8.33 4.00
C MET A 36 -7.50 9.31 4.83
N GLY A 37 -7.08 10.44 4.26
CA GLY A 37 -6.39 11.50 4.99
C GLY A 37 -4.88 11.53 4.88
N LEU A 38 -4.27 10.68 4.05
CA LEU A 38 -2.83 10.75 3.82
C LEU A 38 -2.49 11.92 2.92
N GLN A 39 -1.28 12.45 3.10
CA GLN A 39 -0.79 13.51 2.22
C GLN A 39 -0.29 12.92 0.91
N ARG A 40 -0.65 13.54 -0.19
CA ARG A 40 -0.26 13.09 -1.52
C ARG A 40 1.27 13.03 -1.67
N GLU A 41 1.98 13.93 -1.00
CA GLU A 41 3.45 14.02 -1.04
C GLU A 41 4.13 12.79 -0.46
N TRP A 42 3.42 11.97 0.31
CA TRP A 42 3.96 10.73 0.89
C TRP A 42 3.98 9.57 -0.12
N PHE A 43 3.44 9.79 -1.31
CA PHE A 43 3.47 8.78 -2.38
C PHE A 43 4.91 8.50 -2.80
N GLN A 44 5.28 7.23 -2.85
CA GLN A 44 6.61 6.79 -3.26
C GLN A 44 6.51 6.10 -4.63
N ALA A 45 7.00 6.81 -5.66
CA ALA A 45 6.94 6.34 -7.04
C ALA A 45 8.17 5.47 -7.36
N LYS A 46 8.32 4.38 -6.63
CA LYS A 46 9.41 3.43 -6.84
C LYS A 46 8.98 2.33 -7.81
N SER A 47 9.80 1.28 -7.95
CA SER A 47 9.47 0.15 -8.85
C SER A 47 8.08 -0.43 -8.53
N THR A 48 7.67 -0.38 -7.27
CA THR A 48 6.29 -0.66 -6.86
C THR A 48 5.78 0.59 -6.17
N PRO A 49 4.91 1.37 -6.84
CA PRO A 49 4.34 2.57 -6.20
C PRO A 49 3.59 2.21 -4.92
N HIS A 50 3.83 2.94 -3.85
CA HIS A 50 3.22 2.63 -2.55
C HIS A 50 3.21 3.81 -1.60
N PHE A 51 2.46 3.67 -0.52
CA PHE A 51 2.56 4.50 0.69
C PHE A 51 2.97 3.60 1.84
N ASP A 52 3.70 4.18 2.80
CA ASP A 52 3.99 3.49 4.06
C ASP A 52 2.91 3.88 5.08
N LEU A 53 2.40 2.90 5.81
CA LEU A 53 1.37 3.11 6.81
C LEU A 53 1.84 2.70 8.19
N THR A 54 1.43 3.46 9.21
CA THR A 54 1.56 3.05 10.60
C THR A 54 0.50 1.99 10.92
N ALA A 55 0.54 1.45 12.15
CA ALA A 55 -0.50 0.51 12.60
C ALA A 55 -1.89 1.15 12.52
N ASP A 56 -2.02 2.41 12.97
CA ASP A 56 -3.29 3.14 12.90
C ASP A 56 -3.71 3.39 11.44
N GLY A 57 -2.77 3.75 10.59
CA GLY A 57 -3.03 3.96 9.17
C GLY A 57 -3.51 2.68 8.49
N ARG A 58 -2.91 1.53 8.84
CA ARG A 58 -3.33 0.24 8.31
C ARG A 58 -4.77 -0.08 8.70
N LYS A 59 -5.11 0.13 9.97
CA LYS A 59 -6.47 -0.12 10.46
C LYS A 59 -7.47 0.74 9.70
N LEU A 60 -7.14 2.01 9.52
CA LEU A 60 -8.00 2.94 8.79
C LEU A 60 -8.16 2.52 7.33
N ALA A 61 -7.08 2.06 6.68
CA ALA A 61 -7.14 1.60 5.31
C ALA A 61 -8.07 0.38 5.15
N VAL A 62 -7.99 -0.57 6.08
CA VAL A 62 -8.88 -1.74 6.07
C VAL A 62 -10.33 -1.30 6.25
N GLU A 63 -10.58 -0.35 7.14
CA GLU A 63 -11.92 0.21 7.35
C GLU A 63 -12.46 0.89 6.08
N HIS A 64 -11.58 1.46 5.26
CA HIS A 64 -11.94 2.07 3.99
C HIS A 64 -12.01 1.08 2.82
N GLY A 65 -11.80 -0.20 3.08
CA GLY A 65 -11.99 -1.25 2.07
C GLY A 65 -10.72 -1.84 1.48
N ALA A 66 -9.53 -1.51 2.03
CA ALA A 66 -8.30 -2.15 1.57
C ALA A 66 -8.33 -3.65 1.89
N ILE A 67 -7.81 -4.44 0.97
CA ILE A 67 -7.76 -5.90 1.10
C ILE A 67 -6.46 -6.28 1.80
N GLU A 68 -6.57 -7.10 2.85
CA GLU A 68 -5.40 -7.57 3.59
C GLU A 68 -4.74 -8.73 2.84
N LEU A 69 -3.43 -8.61 2.61
CA LEU A 69 -2.65 -9.65 1.95
C LEU A 69 -1.57 -10.18 2.91
N SER A 70 -1.32 -11.48 2.83
CA SER A 70 -0.15 -12.08 3.45
C SER A 70 1.11 -11.64 2.69
N GLN A 71 2.29 -11.89 3.26
CA GLN A 71 3.56 -11.61 2.60
C GLN A 71 3.65 -12.31 1.24
N ARG A 72 3.24 -13.57 1.18
CA ARG A 72 3.24 -14.35 -0.06
C ARG A 72 2.32 -13.75 -1.11
N GLU A 73 1.12 -13.36 -0.70
CA GLU A 73 0.15 -12.75 -1.60
C GLU A 73 0.63 -11.40 -2.10
N LEU A 74 1.28 -10.62 -1.24
CA LEU A 74 1.86 -9.34 -1.64
C LEU A 74 2.91 -9.51 -2.73
N VAL A 75 3.83 -10.46 -2.56
CA VAL A 75 4.87 -10.73 -3.54
C VAL A 75 4.25 -11.12 -4.89
N ALA A 76 3.23 -11.98 -4.85
CA ALA A 76 2.53 -12.41 -6.07
C ALA A 76 1.84 -11.21 -6.76
N LYS A 77 1.21 -10.34 -5.97
CA LYS A 77 0.53 -9.15 -6.49
C LYS A 77 1.53 -8.18 -7.12
N ILE A 78 2.66 -7.95 -6.49
CA ILE A 78 3.71 -7.08 -7.03
C ILE A 78 4.20 -7.58 -8.37
N ARG A 79 4.43 -8.89 -8.49
CA ARG A 79 4.85 -9.50 -9.77
C ARG A 79 3.80 -9.29 -10.86
N GLU A 80 2.54 -9.50 -10.52
CA GLU A 80 1.43 -9.29 -11.45
C GLU A 80 1.38 -7.85 -11.93
N LEU A 81 1.49 -6.89 -11.02
CA LEU A 81 1.45 -5.46 -11.36
C LEU A 81 2.63 -5.04 -12.23
N ARG A 82 3.82 -5.59 -11.96
CA ARG A 82 5.01 -5.31 -12.78
C ARG A 82 4.84 -5.81 -14.21
N LYS A 83 4.26 -6.98 -14.39
CA LYS A 83 3.98 -7.53 -15.72
C LYS A 83 3.05 -6.61 -16.51
N ARG A 84 2.03 -6.08 -15.86
CA ARG A 84 1.09 -5.16 -16.52
C ARG A 84 1.78 -3.88 -16.97
N ARG A 85 2.75 -3.38 -16.21
CA ARG A 85 3.44 -2.13 -16.53
C ARG A 85 4.47 -2.27 -17.66
N VAL A 86 4.97 -3.47 -17.88
CA VAL A 86 5.96 -3.73 -18.92
C VAL A 86 5.29 -3.79 -20.30
N ASN A 87 4.03 -4.12 -20.33
CA ASN A 87 3.28 -4.19 -21.60
C ASN A 87 2.67 -2.82 -21.94
#